data_6cd46dcdb4065abd13ca4be593ec8464
#
_entry.id   6cd46dcdb4065abd13ca4be593ec8464
#
_cell.length_a   1.000
_cell.length_b   1.000
_cell.length_c   1.000
_cell.angle_alpha   90.00
_cell.angle_beta   90.00
_cell.angle_gamma   90.00
#
_symmetry.space_group_name_H-M   'P 1'
#
loop_
_entity.id
_entity.type
_entity.pdbx_description
1 polymer ?
#
loop_
_entity_poly.entity_id
_entity_poly.type
_entity_poly.pdbx_seq_one_letter_code
_entity_poly.pdbx_strand_id
1 'polypeptide(L)'
;VTKTLMARQNLVIPNGESYASLAAALVDYPLFKDKAIVIKPNSTNFGLGITIFKNAFSLAEYRQGLEIAFKHDGKVLVEEFVQGKEYRFFVIDNQAVAILNREPANVLGDGILSIRELVAVKNQDPLRGSGYVTPLEKIKLGEVEEMFLHQQNLTFDSIPELEQKVYLRENSNVSTGGDSIDYTDVMPKAYKRIAVKAAASVGALICGVDMIIRNIKNPYPENNYALIELNFNPAIHIHTYPYQGKDRKVAERILLALKLIEKTHVKQ
;
A
#
# COMPACT_ATOMS: atom_id res chain seq x y z
N VAL A 1 -7.87 -17.99 -0.67
CA VAL A 1 -7.73 -18.49 -2.07
C VAL A 1 -6.55 -17.84 -2.78
N THR A 2 -6.50 -16.52 -2.93
CA THR A 2 -5.46 -15.81 -3.71
C THR A 2 -4.04 -16.12 -3.22
N LYS A 3 -3.77 -16.00 -1.91
CA LYS A 3 -2.47 -16.31 -1.31
C LYS A 3 -2.06 -17.78 -1.50
N THR A 4 -3.02 -18.71 -1.39
CA THR A 4 -2.77 -20.14 -1.63
C THR A 4 -2.32 -20.39 -3.08
N LEU A 5 -2.94 -19.71 -4.06
CA LEU A 5 -2.55 -19.83 -5.46
C LEU A 5 -1.16 -19.24 -5.72
N MET A 6 -0.84 -18.09 -5.14
CA MET A 6 0.50 -17.50 -5.21
C MET A 6 1.57 -18.41 -4.57
N ALA A 7 1.28 -18.98 -3.39
CA ALA A 7 2.21 -19.89 -2.71
C ALA A 7 2.51 -21.16 -3.54
N ARG A 8 1.49 -21.73 -4.23
CA ARG A 8 1.69 -22.86 -5.15
C ARG A 8 2.62 -22.55 -6.33
N GLN A 9 2.80 -21.28 -6.63
CA GLN A 9 3.75 -20.79 -7.63
C GLN A 9 5.12 -20.40 -7.04
N ASN A 10 5.41 -20.79 -5.80
CA ASN A 10 6.64 -20.41 -5.07
C ASN A 10 6.84 -18.89 -5.02
N LEU A 11 5.77 -18.12 -4.90
CA LEU A 11 5.81 -16.68 -4.68
C LEU A 11 5.82 -16.39 -3.19
N VAL A 12 6.64 -15.43 -2.77
CA VAL A 12 6.77 -15.07 -1.36
C VAL A 12 5.57 -14.24 -0.93
N ILE A 13 4.88 -14.72 0.08
CA ILE A 13 3.75 -14.05 0.75
C ILE A 13 4.06 -13.96 2.25
N PRO A 14 3.48 -13.03 3.01
CA PRO A 14 3.60 -13.02 4.47
C PRO A 14 3.07 -14.32 5.06
N ASN A 15 3.81 -14.88 6.02
CA ASN A 15 3.31 -16.01 6.80
C ASN A 15 2.19 -15.51 7.74
N GLY A 16 1.18 -16.35 7.95
CA GLY A 16 0.09 -15.98 8.84
C GLY A 16 -1.09 -16.94 8.76
N GLU A 17 -2.06 -16.69 9.64
CA GLU A 17 -3.23 -17.52 9.82
C GLU A 17 -4.52 -16.72 9.62
N SER A 18 -5.58 -17.44 9.36
CA SER A 18 -6.91 -16.89 9.08
C SER A 18 -7.92 -17.44 10.08
N TYR A 19 -8.62 -16.55 10.77
CA TYR A 19 -9.53 -16.87 11.84
C TYR A 19 -10.97 -16.46 11.50
N ALA A 20 -11.91 -17.34 11.81
CA ALA A 20 -13.35 -17.08 11.69
C ALA A 20 -13.99 -16.70 13.04
N SER A 21 -13.23 -16.67 14.13
CA SER A 21 -13.70 -16.23 15.43
C SER A 21 -12.59 -15.63 16.27
N LEU A 22 -12.97 -14.69 17.13
CA LEU A 22 -12.07 -14.06 18.11
C LEU A 22 -11.45 -15.09 19.05
N ALA A 23 -12.25 -16.07 19.51
CA ALA A 23 -11.78 -17.09 20.44
C ALA A 23 -10.66 -17.94 19.83
N ALA A 24 -10.81 -18.37 18.58
CA ALA A 24 -9.78 -19.14 17.88
C ALA A 24 -8.46 -18.33 17.71
N ALA A 25 -8.57 -17.05 17.33
CA ALA A 25 -7.39 -16.19 17.18
C ALA A 25 -6.66 -15.95 18.51
N LEU A 26 -7.38 -15.83 19.62
CA LEU A 26 -6.78 -15.63 20.94
C LEU A 26 -5.99 -16.84 21.44
N VAL A 27 -6.37 -18.06 21.08
CA VAL A 27 -5.63 -19.28 21.42
C VAL A 27 -4.20 -19.23 20.83
N ASP A 28 -4.06 -18.67 19.64
CA ASP A 28 -2.79 -18.61 18.91
C ASP A 28 -1.92 -17.37 19.27
N TYR A 29 -2.35 -16.54 20.23
CA TYR A 29 -1.52 -15.42 20.72
C TYR A 29 -0.07 -15.79 21.03
N PRO A 30 0.25 -16.95 21.66
CA PRO A 30 1.64 -17.33 21.93
C PRO A 30 2.52 -17.49 20.68
N LEU A 31 1.91 -17.75 19.50
CA LEU A 31 2.64 -17.88 18.24
C LEU A 31 3.07 -16.53 17.66
N PHE A 32 2.42 -15.44 18.10
CA PHE A 32 2.57 -14.10 17.53
C PHE A 32 3.19 -13.07 18.49
N LYS A 33 3.08 -13.24 19.81
CA LYS A 33 3.41 -12.22 20.84
C LYS A 33 4.82 -11.62 20.73
N ASP A 34 5.79 -12.38 20.19
CA ASP A 34 7.20 -11.98 20.06
C ASP A 34 7.56 -11.60 18.61
N LYS A 35 6.57 -11.45 17.75
CA LYS A 35 6.75 -11.11 16.32
C LYS A 35 6.13 -9.77 15.99
N ALA A 36 6.69 -9.09 14.99
CA ALA A 36 5.98 -8.00 14.35
C ALA A 36 4.85 -8.57 13.47
N ILE A 37 3.62 -8.10 13.65
CA ILE A 37 2.43 -8.63 12.96
C ILE A 37 1.51 -7.55 12.44
N VAL A 38 0.66 -7.96 11.48
CA VAL A 38 -0.47 -7.20 10.97
C VAL A 38 -1.73 -8.00 11.20
N ILE A 39 -2.72 -7.40 11.87
CA ILE A 39 -4.08 -7.92 12.02
C ILE A 39 -4.96 -7.14 11.03
N LYS A 40 -5.72 -7.84 10.20
CA LYS A 40 -6.58 -7.19 9.21
C LYS A 40 -7.81 -8.02 8.87
N PRO A 41 -8.92 -7.37 8.50
CA PRO A 41 -10.07 -8.04 7.88
C PRO A 41 -9.65 -8.72 6.57
N ASN A 42 -10.33 -9.81 6.21
CA ASN A 42 -9.99 -10.56 5.00
C ASN A 42 -10.46 -9.88 3.70
N SER A 43 -11.54 -9.09 3.75
CA SER A 43 -12.24 -8.61 2.55
C SER A 43 -12.60 -7.12 2.63
N THR A 44 -11.80 -6.29 3.27
CA THR A 44 -12.05 -4.83 3.35
C THR A 44 -11.14 -4.04 2.41
N ASN A 45 -11.60 -2.85 2.03
CA ASN A 45 -10.86 -1.88 1.23
C ASN A 45 -10.35 -0.72 2.10
N PHE A 46 -9.43 0.08 1.55
CA PHE A 46 -8.95 1.34 2.13
C PHE A 46 -8.23 1.22 3.48
N GLY A 47 -7.79 0.02 3.88
CA GLY A 47 -7.06 -0.18 5.13
C GLY A 47 -7.93 -0.12 6.39
N LEU A 48 -9.25 -0.29 6.26
CA LEU A 48 -10.18 -0.31 7.39
C LEU A 48 -9.94 -1.55 8.27
N GLY A 49 -9.87 -1.34 9.58
CA GLY A 49 -9.73 -2.43 10.54
C GLY A 49 -8.33 -3.04 10.63
N ILE A 50 -7.31 -2.40 10.05
CA ILE A 50 -5.92 -2.87 10.12
C ILE A 50 -5.27 -2.37 11.41
N THR A 51 -4.64 -3.30 12.15
CA THR A 51 -3.76 -3.00 13.29
C THR A 51 -2.37 -3.58 13.03
N ILE A 52 -1.33 -2.80 13.30
CA ILE A 52 0.07 -3.19 13.09
C ILE A 52 0.80 -3.15 14.42
N PHE A 53 1.44 -4.26 14.78
CA PHE A 53 2.36 -4.35 15.91
C PHE A 53 3.77 -4.58 15.38
N LYS A 54 4.66 -3.61 15.57
CA LYS A 54 6.07 -3.70 15.16
C LYS A 54 6.97 -4.21 16.28
N ASN A 55 6.50 -4.10 17.53
CA ASN A 55 7.18 -4.51 18.75
C ASN A 55 6.32 -5.52 19.49
N ALA A 56 6.84 -6.08 20.58
CA ALA A 56 6.08 -6.93 21.50
C ALA A 56 4.81 -6.22 21.99
N PHE A 57 3.74 -6.96 22.10
CA PHE A 57 2.41 -6.50 22.49
C PHE A 57 1.78 -7.46 23.50
N SER A 58 0.90 -6.94 24.33
CA SER A 58 0.16 -7.70 25.32
C SER A 58 -1.02 -8.46 24.72
N LEU A 59 -1.53 -9.46 25.45
CA LEU A 59 -2.77 -10.15 25.06
C LEU A 59 -3.97 -9.20 24.97
N ALA A 60 -4.01 -8.15 25.80
CA ALA A 60 -5.08 -7.14 25.77
C ALA A 60 -5.05 -6.33 24.47
N GLU A 61 -3.86 -5.87 24.05
CA GLU A 61 -3.68 -5.15 22.79
C GLU A 61 -3.97 -6.05 21.58
N TYR A 62 -3.53 -7.31 21.61
CA TYR A 62 -3.83 -8.29 20.57
C TYR A 62 -5.34 -8.50 20.42
N ARG A 63 -6.05 -8.70 21.55
CA ARG A 63 -7.51 -8.79 21.58
C ARG A 63 -8.17 -7.56 20.97
N GLN A 64 -7.73 -6.37 21.36
CA GLN A 64 -8.26 -5.11 20.83
C GLN A 64 -8.07 -5.00 19.30
N GLY A 65 -6.89 -5.34 18.79
CA GLY A 65 -6.63 -5.38 17.35
C GLY A 65 -7.53 -6.35 16.60
N LEU A 66 -7.76 -7.55 17.17
CA LEU A 66 -8.69 -8.54 16.60
C LEU A 66 -10.14 -8.03 16.62
N GLU A 67 -10.59 -7.45 17.72
CA GLU A 67 -11.95 -6.89 17.86
C GLU A 67 -12.20 -5.78 16.85
N ILE A 68 -11.21 -4.91 16.61
CA ILE A 68 -11.27 -3.89 15.55
C ILE A 68 -11.46 -4.56 14.19
N ALA A 69 -10.67 -5.58 13.86
CA ALA A 69 -10.75 -6.25 12.57
C ALA A 69 -12.06 -7.03 12.40
N PHE A 70 -12.54 -7.75 13.42
CA PHE A 70 -13.80 -8.49 13.38
C PHE A 70 -15.05 -7.61 13.30
N LYS A 71 -14.96 -6.30 13.62
CA LYS A 71 -16.08 -5.36 13.36
C LYS A 71 -16.32 -5.13 11.86
N HIS A 72 -15.31 -5.39 11.02
CA HIS A 72 -15.36 -5.11 9.58
C HIS A 72 -15.54 -6.37 8.71
N ASP A 73 -15.17 -7.56 9.21
CA ASP A 73 -15.30 -8.81 8.46
C ASP A 73 -15.46 -10.00 9.44
N GLY A 74 -16.25 -10.99 9.07
CA GLY A 74 -16.38 -12.25 9.81
C GLY A 74 -15.12 -13.13 9.76
N LYS A 75 -14.12 -12.75 8.96
CA LYS A 75 -12.85 -13.45 8.82
C LYS A 75 -11.68 -12.47 8.95
N VAL A 76 -10.75 -12.78 9.85
CA VAL A 76 -9.59 -11.94 10.16
C VAL A 76 -8.31 -12.69 9.83
N LEU A 77 -7.33 -11.97 9.28
CA LEU A 77 -5.98 -12.44 9.01
C LEU A 77 -5.02 -11.87 10.05
N VAL A 78 -4.16 -12.71 10.60
CA VAL A 78 -3.01 -12.32 11.41
C VAL A 78 -1.76 -12.78 10.66
N GLU A 79 -0.95 -11.83 10.22
CA GLU A 79 0.20 -12.08 9.34
C GLU A 79 1.46 -11.44 9.89
N GLU A 80 2.62 -12.00 9.56
CA GLU A 80 3.90 -11.37 9.85
C GLU A 80 4.01 -10.03 9.15
N PHE A 81 4.46 -9.00 9.89
CA PHE A 81 4.73 -7.69 9.33
C PHE A 81 5.96 -7.75 8.42
N VAL A 82 5.80 -7.28 7.19
CA VAL A 82 6.89 -7.20 6.22
C VAL A 82 7.42 -5.78 6.19
N GLN A 83 8.68 -5.60 6.56
CA GLN A 83 9.35 -4.31 6.48
C GLN A 83 9.71 -3.98 5.03
N GLY A 84 9.49 -2.74 4.60
CA GLY A 84 9.86 -2.27 3.27
C GLY A 84 8.94 -1.16 2.77
N LYS A 85 9.14 -0.79 1.50
CA LYS A 85 8.27 0.16 0.80
C LYS A 85 7.24 -0.60 -0.02
N GLU A 86 6.02 -0.08 -0.05
CA GLU A 86 4.92 -0.67 -0.79
C GLU A 86 4.89 -0.16 -2.23
N TYR A 87 4.81 -1.10 -3.17
CA TYR A 87 4.71 -0.83 -4.59
C TYR A 87 3.45 -1.47 -5.17
N ARG A 88 2.65 -0.66 -5.87
CA ARG A 88 1.51 -1.10 -6.66
C ARG A 88 1.97 -1.32 -8.10
N PHE A 89 1.98 -2.57 -8.56
CA PHE A 89 2.22 -2.93 -9.95
C PHE A 89 0.87 -3.02 -10.68
N PHE A 90 0.73 -2.32 -11.77
CA PHE A 90 -0.39 -2.48 -12.67
C PHE A 90 0.00 -3.46 -13.78
N VAL A 91 -0.59 -4.64 -13.75
CA VAL A 91 -0.31 -5.72 -14.70
C VAL A 91 -1.44 -5.80 -15.70
N ILE A 92 -1.09 -5.83 -16.97
CA ILE A 92 -2.01 -6.10 -18.09
C ILE A 92 -1.38 -7.24 -18.89
N ASP A 93 -2.14 -8.34 -19.03
CA ASP A 93 -1.69 -9.57 -19.68
C ASP A 93 -0.38 -10.05 -19.03
N ASN A 94 0.70 -10.08 -19.77
CA ASN A 94 2.03 -10.53 -19.35
C ASN A 94 3.01 -9.38 -19.07
N GLN A 95 2.53 -8.16 -18.83
CA GLN A 95 3.37 -6.98 -18.63
C GLN A 95 2.97 -6.17 -17.39
N ALA A 96 3.94 -5.82 -16.57
CA ALA A 96 3.80 -4.78 -15.54
C ALA A 96 3.98 -3.42 -16.24
N VAL A 97 2.88 -2.78 -16.61
CA VAL A 97 2.85 -1.58 -17.48
C VAL A 97 3.06 -0.29 -16.71
N ALA A 98 2.74 -0.25 -15.42
CA ALA A 98 2.92 0.90 -14.56
C ALA A 98 3.22 0.43 -13.12
N ILE A 99 4.07 1.16 -12.41
CA ILE A 99 4.44 0.81 -11.04
C ILE A 99 4.53 2.09 -10.22
N LEU A 100 3.83 2.12 -9.10
CA LEU A 100 3.87 3.22 -8.14
C LEU A 100 4.48 2.76 -6.83
N ASN A 101 5.33 3.58 -6.24
CA ASN A 101 5.51 3.56 -4.80
C ASN A 101 4.34 4.33 -4.18
N ARG A 102 3.58 3.69 -3.32
CA ARG A 102 2.57 4.35 -2.49
C ARG A 102 3.22 4.77 -1.19
N GLU A 103 3.34 6.06 -0.98
CA GLU A 103 3.95 6.62 0.21
C GLU A 103 2.86 7.14 1.14
N PRO A 104 2.91 6.83 2.45
CA PRO A 104 1.94 7.35 3.41
C PRO A 104 1.85 8.87 3.38
N ALA A 105 0.73 9.44 3.83
CA ALA A 105 0.57 10.86 4.01
C ALA A 105 1.78 11.42 4.78
N ASN A 106 2.42 12.44 4.22
CA ASN A 106 3.66 13.00 4.75
C ASN A 106 3.82 14.47 4.40
N VAL A 107 4.70 15.15 5.13
CA VAL A 107 5.22 16.48 4.77
C VAL A 107 6.74 16.46 4.79
N LEU A 108 7.37 17.38 4.07
CA LEU A 108 8.80 17.61 4.08
C LEU A 108 9.06 18.93 4.83
N GLY A 109 9.85 18.85 5.88
CA GLY A 109 10.23 20.01 6.69
C GLY A 109 11.03 21.03 5.88
N ASP A 110 10.80 22.30 6.14
CA ASP A 110 11.55 23.43 5.59
C ASP A 110 12.32 24.21 6.69
N GLY A 111 12.22 23.75 7.94
CA GLY A 111 12.82 24.38 9.09
C GLY A 111 12.13 25.68 9.57
N ILE A 112 10.96 26.02 9.00
CA ILE A 112 10.25 27.28 9.23
C ILE A 112 8.78 27.04 9.59
N LEU A 113 8.07 26.27 8.74
CA LEU A 113 6.64 26.05 8.88
C LEU A 113 6.35 24.86 9.80
N SER A 114 5.28 24.98 10.57
CA SER A 114 4.72 23.88 11.34
C SER A 114 4.18 22.76 10.43
N ILE A 115 4.04 21.55 10.96
CA ILE A 115 3.43 20.42 10.24
C ILE A 115 2.04 20.80 9.70
N ARG A 116 1.24 21.52 10.46
CA ARG A 116 -0.08 22.03 10.05
C ARG A 116 0.01 22.91 8.80
N GLU A 117 0.94 23.85 8.80
CA GLU A 117 1.15 24.77 7.67
C GLU A 117 1.71 24.02 6.45
N LEU A 118 2.67 23.13 6.65
CA LEU A 118 3.20 22.28 5.57
C LEU A 118 2.11 21.42 4.92
N VAL A 119 1.17 20.87 5.71
CA VAL A 119 0.00 20.15 5.18
C VAL A 119 -0.91 21.08 4.40
N ALA A 120 -1.15 22.31 4.90
CA ALA A 120 -1.97 23.29 4.19
C ALA A 120 -1.36 23.65 2.83
N VAL A 121 -0.04 23.85 2.77
CA VAL A 121 0.70 24.10 1.53
C VAL A 121 0.60 22.89 0.59
N LYS A 122 0.89 21.67 1.07
CA LYS A 122 0.82 20.46 0.26
C LYS A 122 -0.58 20.17 -0.29
N ASN A 123 -1.62 20.52 0.46
CA ASN A 123 -3.01 20.37 0.05
C ASN A 123 -3.47 21.40 -1.01
N GLN A 124 -2.64 22.39 -1.35
CA GLN A 124 -2.89 23.32 -2.48
C GLN A 124 -2.51 22.71 -3.83
N ASP A 125 -1.82 21.57 -3.85
CA ASP A 125 -1.50 20.86 -5.09
C ASP A 125 -2.79 20.54 -5.85
N PRO A 126 -2.91 20.91 -7.16
CA PRO A 126 -4.12 20.70 -7.96
C PRO A 126 -4.50 19.22 -8.13
N LEU A 127 -3.59 18.29 -7.89
CA LEU A 127 -3.87 16.87 -7.88
C LEU A 127 -4.63 16.43 -6.61
N ARG A 128 -4.70 17.28 -5.56
CA ARG A 128 -5.34 16.96 -4.28
C ARG A 128 -6.70 17.61 -4.12
N GLY A 129 -7.69 16.80 -3.83
CA GLY A 129 -9.07 17.24 -3.56
C GLY A 129 -9.73 16.45 -2.43
N SER A 130 -11.04 16.54 -2.35
CA SER A 130 -11.83 15.80 -1.38
C SER A 130 -12.98 15.08 -2.09
N GLY A 131 -13.29 13.85 -1.66
CA GLY A 131 -14.41 13.08 -2.22
C GLY A 131 -14.10 12.47 -3.59
N TYR A 132 -12.86 12.14 -3.85
CA TYR A 132 -12.40 11.45 -5.08
C TYR A 132 -12.67 12.22 -6.39
N VAL A 133 -12.75 13.55 -6.33
CA VAL A 133 -12.91 14.42 -7.52
C VAL A 133 -11.57 14.72 -8.19
N THR A 134 -10.47 14.45 -7.52
CA THR A 134 -9.09 14.58 -8.00
C THR A 134 -8.34 13.28 -7.78
N PRO A 135 -7.19 13.08 -8.45
CA PRO A 135 -6.43 11.82 -8.34
C PRO A 135 -5.99 11.46 -6.92
N LEU A 136 -5.69 12.46 -6.09
CA LEU A 136 -5.23 12.29 -4.71
C LEU A 136 -6.21 12.96 -3.75
N GLU A 137 -6.40 12.35 -2.59
CA GLU A 137 -7.15 12.97 -1.50
C GLU A 137 -6.26 13.95 -0.72
N LYS A 138 -6.89 14.98 -0.16
CA LYS A 138 -6.24 15.91 0.77
C LYS A 138 -5.83 15.19 2.05
N ILE A 139 -4.67 15.56 2.58
CA ILE A 139 -4.23 15.13 3.91
C ILE A 139 -5.17 15.76 4.93
N LYS A 140 -5.77 14.95 5.78
CA LYS A 140 -6.60 15.40 6.90
C LYS A 140 -5.73 15.52 8.15
N LEU A 141 -6.09 16.44 9.03
CA LEU A 141 -5.50 16.59 10.35
C LEU A 141 -6.56 16.24 11.40
N GLY A 142 -6.67 14.95 11.68
CA GLY A 142 -7.61 14.40 12.64
C GLY A 142 -6.92 13.63 13.76
N GLU A 143 -7.70 12.97 14.60
CA GLU A 143 -7.21 12.21 15.75
C GLU A 143 -6.19 11.13 15.37
N VAL A 144 -6.35 10.48 14.22
CA VAL A 144 -5.44 9.42 13.75
C VAL A 144 -4.07 9.98 13.43
N GLU A 145 -4.00 11.13 12.73
CA GLU A 145 -2.77 11.82 12.41
C GLU A 145 -2.11 12.37 13.67
N GLU A 146 -2.89 12.91 14.60
CA GLU A 146 -2.40 13.40 15.89
C GLU A 146 -1.78 12.28 16.71
N MET A 147 -2.46 11.15 16.85
CA MET A 147 -1.91 9.98 17.55
C MET A 147 -0.61 9.48 16.90
N PHE A 148 -0.55 9.46 15.56
CA PHE A 148 0.64 9.00 14.85
C PHE A 148 1.83 9.96 14.99
N LEU A 149 1.57 11.27 15.06
CA LEU A 149 2.60 12.27 15.39
C LEU A 149 3.09 12.14 16.82
N HIS A 150 2.20 11.94 17.79
CA HIS A 150 2.57 11.73 19.19
C HIS A 150 3.52 10.52 19.38
N GLN A 151 3.33 9.43 18.61
CA GLN A 151 4.26 8.28 18.63
C GLN A 151 5.68 8.64 18.14
N GLN A 152 5.80 9.73 17.39
CA GLN A 152 7.06 10.30 16.90
C GLN A 152 7.58 11.45 17.78
N ASN A 153 6.93 11.73 18.93
CA ASN A 153 7.17 12.88 19.80
C ASN A 153 6.97 14.23 19.08
N LEU A 154 6.01 14.29 18.15
CA LEU A 154 5.64 15.47 17.38
C LEU A 154 4.17 15.84 17.63
N THR A 155 3.84 17.10 17.33
CA THR A 155 2.47 17.64 17.29
C THR A 155 2.23 18.33 15.95
N PHE A 156 1.00 18.75 15.67
CA PHE A 156 0.72 19.54 14.48
C PHE A 156 1.47 20.88 14.43
N ASP A 157 1.85 21.41 15.58
CA ASP A 157 2.54 22.69 15.70
C ASP A 157 4.07 22.55 15.79
N SER A 158 4.59 21.31 15.73
CA SER A 158 6.03 21.04 15.61
C SER A 158 6.55 21.53 14.27
N ILE A 159 7.76 22.13 14.27
CA ILE A 159 8.48 22.58 13.08
C ILE A 159 9.54 21.55 12.74
N PRO A 160 9.36 20.75 11.67
CA PRO A 160 10.37 19.77 11.26
C PRO A 160 11.61 20.44 10.70
N GLU A 161 12.77 19.82 10.91
CA GLU A 161 14.03 20.29 10.32
C GLU A 161 13.96 20.32 8.78
N LEU A 162 14.85 21.11 8.17
CA LEU A 162 14.97 21.16 6.71
C LEU A 162 15.20 19.73 6.15
N GLU A 163 14.41 19.37 5.14
CA GLU A 163 14.41 18.05 4.50
C GLU A 163 14.01 16.87 5.41
N GLN A 164 13.61 17.11 6.64
CA GLN A 164 13.04 16.09 7.50
C GLN A 164 11.68 15.66 6.96
N LYS A 165 11.55 14.37 6.57
CA LYS A 165 10.25 13.82 6.18
C LYS A 165 9.51 13.35 7.42
N VAL A 166 8.32 13.91 7.64
CA VAL A 166 7.41 13.54 8.72
C VAL A 166 6.20 12.82 8.13
N TYR A 167 5.98 11.58 8.55
CA TYR A 167 4.79 10.83 8.18
C TYR A 167 3.63 11.14 9.12
N LEU A 168 2.42 11.19 8.57
CA LEU A 168 1.19 11.49 9.28
C LEU A 168 0.30 10.26 9.46
N ARG A 169 0.63 9.16 8.77
CA ARG A 169 -0.05 7.87 8.86
C ARG A 169 0.91 6.72 8.60
N GLU A 170 0.54 5.54 9.10
CA GLU A 170 1.25 4.30 8.81
C GLU A 170 0.87 3.73 7.43
N ASN A 171 -0.41 3.81 7.05
CA ASN A 171 -0.88 3.24 5.80
C ASN A 171 -0.52 4.13 4.59
N SER A 172 -0.23 3.50 3.46
CA SER A 172 0.19 4.14 2.21
C SER A 172 -0.97 4.46 1.25
N ASN A 173 -2.21 4.48 1.74
CA ASN A 173 -3.37 4.69 0.88
C ASN A 173 -3.47 6.13 0.39
N VAL A 174 -3.63 6.30 -0.91
CA VAL A 174 -3.89 7.60 -1.55
C VAL A 174 -5.19 8.22 -1.04
N SER A 175 -6.19 7.39 -0.71
CA SER A 175 -7.47 7.82 -0.12
C SER A 175 -7.35 8.47 1.27
N THR A 176 -6.20 8.36 1.91
CA THR A 176 -5.91 8.97 3.21
C THR A 176 -4.83 10.06 3.13
N GLY A 177 -4.61 10.61 1.94
CA GLY A 177 -3.65 11.68 1.70
C GLY A 177 -2.25 11.20 1.31
N GLY A 178 -2.06 9.90 1.06
CA GLY A 178 -0.79 9.35 0.58
C GLY A 178 -0.41 9.85 -0.82
N ASP A 179 0.86 9.69 -1.15
CA ASP A 179 1.43 10.07 -2.44
C ASP A 179 1.55 8.83 -3.36
N SER A 180 1.42 9.06 -4.67
CA SER A 180 1.71 8.09 -5.71
C SER A 180 2.95 8.54 -6.49
N ILE A 181 4.03 7.78 -6.42
CA ILE A 181 5.29 8.12 -7.07
C ILE A 181 5.60 7.06 -8.12
N ASP A 182 5.81 7.48 -9.37
CA ASP A 182 6.08 6.57 -10.47
C ASP A 182 7.49 5.96 -10.38
N TYR A 183 7.53 4.64 -10.28
CA TYR A 183 8.74 3.82 -10.22
C TYR A 183 8.89 2.89 -11.43
N THR A 184 8.09 3.06 -12.47
CA THR A 184 8.01 2.13 -13.59
C THR A 184 9.36 1.94 -14.28
N ASP A 185 10.10 3.03 -14.56
CA ASP A 185 11.35 2.96 -15.30
C ASP A 185 12.51 2.39 -14.45
N VAL A 186 12.51 2.70 -13.15
CA VAL A 186 13.60 2.33 -12.23
C VAL A 186 13.40 0.97 -11.55
N MET A 187 12.19 0.39 -11.62
CA MET A 187 11.90 -0.91 -11.03
C MET A 187 12.67 -2.03 -11.74
N PRO A 188 13.47 -2.84 -11.01
CA PRO A 188 14.19 -3.96 -11.60
C PRO A 188 13.25 -4.97 -12.28
N LYS A 189 13.71 -5.53 -13.40
CA LYS A 189 12.92 -6.50 -14.21
C LYS A 189 12.48 -7.74 -13.41
N ALA A 190 13.27 -8.14 -12.39
CA ALA A 190 12.94 -9.29 -11.56
C ALA A 190 11.59 -9.10 -10.84
N TYR A 191 11.36 -7.94 -10.20
CA TYR A 191 10.09 -7.66 -9.52
C TYR A 191 8.92 -7.52 -10.49
N LYS A 192 9.15 -6.97 -11.69
CA LYS A 192 8.13 -6.93 -12.76
C LYS A 192 7.67 -8.35 -13.14
N ARG A 193 8.61 -9.30 -13.30
CA ARG A 193 8.29 -10.71 -13.59
C ARG A 193 7.52 -11.37 -12.44
N ILE A 194 7.88 -11.06 -11.19
CA ILE A 194 7.14 -11.57 -10.01
C ILE A 194 5.70 -11.09 -10.03
N ALA A 195 5.45 -9.80 -10.28
CA ALA A 195 4.10 -9.25 -10.34
C ALA A 195 3.28 -9.89 -11.48
N VAL A 196 3.86 -10.08 -12.65
CA VAL A 196 3.22 -10.78 -13.78
C VAL A 196 2.88 -12.23 -13.39
N LYS A 197 3.82 -12.96 -12.77
CA LYS A 197 3.58 -14.33 -12.30
C LYS A 197 2.48 -14.40 -11.26
N ALA A 198 2.39 -13.40 -10.37
CA ALA A 198 1.33 -13.30 -9.38
C ALA A 198 -0.06 -13.11 -10.03
N ALA A 199 -0.20 -12.18 -10.99
CA ALA A 199 -1.42 -11.98 -11.75
C ALA A 199 -1.82 -13.24 -12.54
N ALA A 200 -0.86 -13.88 -13.20
CA ALA A 200 -1.08 -15.10 -13.95
C ALA A 200 -1.53 -16.27 -13.06
N SER A 201 -1.07 -16.35 -11.80
CA SER A 201 -1.46 -17.43 -10.86
C SER A 201 -2.96 -17.49 -10.55
N VAL A 202 -3.66 -16.38 -10.78
CA VAL A 202 -5.12 -16.25 -10.59
C VAL A 202 -5.88 -16.05 -11.91
N GLY A 203 -5.20 -16.16 -13.06
CA GLY A 203 -5.80 -16.00 -14.39
C GLY A 203 -6.27 -14.58 -14.69
N ALA A 204 -5.70 -13.56 -14.05
CA ALA A 204 -6.14 -12.17 -14.23
C ALA A 204 -5.48 -11.53 -15.44
N LEU A 205 -6.29 -11.06 -16.40
CA LEU A 205 -5.82 -10.27 -17.54
C LEU A 205 -5.39 -8.87 -17.11
N ILE A 206 -6.13 -8.26 -16.17
CA ILE A 206 -5.83 -6.94 -15.59
C ILE A 206 -5.80 -7.11 -14.08
N CYS A 207 -4.71 -6.68 -13.44
CA CYS A 207 -4.51 -6.86 -12.01
C CYS A 207 -3.61 -5.79 -11.41
N GLY A 208 -4.02 -5.27 -10.27
CA GLY A 208 -3.12 -4.54 -9.37
C GLY A 208 -2.44 -5.53 -8.43
N VAL A 209 -1.12 -5.51 -8.37
CA VAL A 209 -0.34 -6.39 -7.49
C VAL A 209 0.37 -5.52 -6.47
N ASP A 210 0.05 -5.72 -5.19
CA ASP A 210 0.71 -5.02 -4.08
C ASP A 210 1.87 -5.86 -3.56
N MET A 211 3.04 -5.27 -3.61
CA MET A 211 4.31 -5.88 -3.20
C MET A 211 5.07 -4.94 -2.28
N ILE A 212 5.46 -5.44 -1.11
CA ILE A 212 6.45 -4.76 -0.27
C ILE A 212 7.83 -5.21 -0.70
N ILE A 213 8.74 -4.25 -0.92
CA ILE A 213 10.15 -4.50 -1.26
C ILE A 213 11.03 -3.80 -0.23
N ARG A 214 11.93 -4.55 0.42
CA ARG A 214 12.84 -4.03 1.44
C ARG A 214 13.85 -3.05 0.87
N ASN A 215 14.49 -3.45 -0.22
CA ASN A 215 15.50 -2.64 -0.91
C ASN A 215 15.41 -2.83 -2.42
N ILE A 216 14.89 -1.82 -3.11
CA ILE A 216 14.73 -1.84 -4.58
C ILE A 216 16.07 -1.90 -5.33
N LYS A 217 17.17 -1.43 -4.70
CA LYS A 217 18.51 -1.49 -5.31
C LYS A 217 19.06 -2.91 -5.36
N ASN A 218 18.52 -3.84 -4.58
CA ASN A 218 18.86 -5.25 -4.67
C ASN A 218 18.12 -5.88 -5.87
N PRO A 219 18.82 -6.28 -6.93
CA PRO A 219 18.20 -6.89 -8.10
C PRO A 219 17.74 -8.34 -7.86
N TYR A 220 18.17 -8.93 -6.76
CA TYR A 220 17.85 -10.31 -6.36
C TYR A 220 16.66 -10.29 -5.41
N PRO A 221 15.50 -10.84 -5.82
CA PRO A 221 14.30 -10.77 -5.01
C PRO A 221 14.25 -11.72 -3.81
N GLU A 222 15.18 -12.66 -3.69
CA GLU A 222 15.20 -13.63 -2.59
C GLU A 222 15.23 -12.90 -1.24
N ASN A 223 14.26 -13.21 -0.38
CA ASN A 223 14.06 -12.59 0.94
C ASN A 223 13.95 -11.06 0.95
N ASN A 224 13.71 -10.44 -0.21
CA ASN A 224 13.67 -8.98 -0.37
C ASN A 224 12.29 -8.44 -0.73
N TYR A 225 11.29 -9.30 -0.91
CA TYR A 225 9.92 -8.90 -1.21
C TYR A 225 8.90 -9.80 -0.52
N ALA A 226 7.67 -9.31 -0.43
CA ALA A 226 6.49 -10.12 -0.18
C ALA A 226 5.28 -9.56 -0.94
N LEU A 227 4.47 -10.44 -1.51
CA LEU A 227 3.19 -10.09 -2.13
C LEU A 227 2.11 -9.99 -1.07
N ILE A 228 1.45 -8.83 -1.01
CA ILE A 228 0.46 -8.53 0.02
C ILE A 228 -0.94 -8.88 -0.45
N GLU A 229 -1.31 -8.40 -1.65
CA GLU A 229 -2.64 -8.64 -2.22
C GLU A 229 -2.66 -8.52 -3.75
N LEU A 230 -3.73 -9.03 -4.34
CA LEU A 230 -4.07 -8.85 -5.76
C LEU A 230 -5.42 -8.16 -5.87
N ASN A 231 -5.49 -7.11 -6.67
CA ASN A 231 -6.67 -6.30 -6.89
C ASN A 231 -7.19 -6.49 -8.32
N PHE A 232 -8.42 -6.98 -8.47
CA PHE A 232 -9.05 -7.22 -9.78
C PHE A 232 -9.72 -5.98 -10.37
N ASN A 233 -9.85 -4.91 -9.60
CA ASN A 233 -10.31 -3.60 -10.05
C ASN A 233 -9.34 -2.51 -9.58
N PRO A 234 -8.10 -2.47 -10.11
CA PRO A 234 -7.08 -1.54 -9.67
C PRO A 234 -7.40 -0.11 -10.13
N ALA A 235 -7.14 0.86 -9.26
CA ALA A 235 -7.29 2.28 -9.57
C ALA A 235 -6.35 2.70 -10.71
N ILE A 236 -6.92 3.26 -11.79
CA ILE A 236 -6.18 3.69 -12.99
C ILE A 236 -5.63 5.10 -12.79
N HIS A 237 -6.42 6.00 -12.19
CA HIS A 237 -6.13 7.43 -12.11
C HIS A 237 -4.81 7.75 -11.40
N ILE A 238 -4.43 6.99 -10.38
CA ILE A 238 -3.15 7.19 -9.66
C ILE A 238 -1.92 6.91 -10.53
N HIS A 239 -2.06 6.10 -11.58
CA HIS A 239 -1.00 5.82 -12.56
C HIS A 239 -1.00 6.78 -13.75
N THR A 240 -2.15 7.40 -14.02
CA THR A 240 -2.31 8.42 -15.06
C THR A 240 -1.85 9.78 -14.55
N TYR A 241 -2.18 10.08 -13.30
CA TYR A 241 -1.84 11.35 -12.64
C TYR A 241 -1.06 11.08 -11.34
N PRO A 242 0.17 10.54 -11.42
CA PRO A 242 0.98 10.32 -10.23
C PRO A 242 1.38 11.67 -9.62
N TYR A 243 1.55 11.71 -8.29
CA TYR A 243 2.06 12.90 -7.60
C TYR A 243 3.44 13.31 -8.13
N GLN A 244 4.28 12.30 -8.41
CA GLN A 244 5.57 12.50 -9.08
C GLN A 244 5.77 11.45 -10.15
N GLY A 245 6.21 11.86 -11.34
CA GLY A 245 6.56 10.96 -12.44
C GLY A 245 5.72 11.19 -13.69
N LYS A 246 5.46 10.11 -14.46
CA LYS A 246 4.87 10.19 -15.80
C LYS A 246 3.51 9.50 -15.85
N ASP A 247 2.60 10.04 -16.67
CA ASP A 247 1.43 9.30 -17.13
C ASP A 247 1.86 8.04 -17.90
N ARG A 248 1.44 6.88 -17.41
CA ARG A 248 1.78 5.58 -18.01
C ARG A 248 0.75 5.08 -19.02
N LYS A 249 -0.23 5.92 -19.39
CA LYS A 249 -1.27 5.61 -20.40
C LYS A 249 -2.00 4.30 -20.11
N VAL A 250 -2.28 4.03 -18.81
CA VAL A 250 -2.85 2.74 -18.38
C VAL A 250 -4.21 2.51 -19.02
N ALA A 251 -5.07 3.55 -19.10
CA ALA A 251 -6.38 3.43 -19.72
C ALA A 251 -6.29 2.99 -21.19
N GLU A 252 -5.41 3.62 -21.97
CA GLU A 252 -5.17 3.27 -23.37
C GLU A 252 -4.67 1.82 -23.50
N ARG A 253 -3.73 1.42 -22.64
CA ARG A 253 -3.19 0.04 -22.64
C ARG A 253 -4.26 -1.01 -22.29
N ILE A 254 -5.21 -0.68 -21.41
CA ILE A 254 -6.36 -1.53 -21.12
C ILE A 254 -7.23 -1.70 -22.36
N LEU A 255 -7.59 -0.59 -23.02
CA LEU A 255 -8.42 -0.63 -24.22
C LEU A 255 -7.77 -1.44 -25.35
N LEU A 256 -6.46 -1.30 -25.52
CA LEU A 256 -5.68 -2.10 -26.48
C LEU A 256 -5.68 -3.59 -26.12
N ALA A 257 -5.49 -3.94 -24.84
CA ALA A 257 -5.49 -5.34 -24.38
C ALA A 257 -6.86 -6.00 -24.54
N LEU A 258 -7.93 -5.23 -24.35
CA LEU A 258 -9.31 -5.65 -24.57
C LEU A 258 -9.73 -5.61 -26.06
N LYS A 259 -8.85 -5.18 -26.97
CA LYS A 259 -9.12 -5.02 -28.42
C LYS A 259 -10.30 -4.08 -28.72
N LEU A 260 -10.51 -3.08 -27.83
CA LEU A 260 -11.55 -2.05 -28.01
C LEU A 260 -11.06 -0.87 -28.86
N ILE A 261 -9.76 -0.72 -29.00
CA ILE A 261 -9.09 0.23 -29.90
C ILE A 261 -7.92 -0.46 -30.62
N GLU A 262 -7.55 0.05 -31.78
CA GLU A 262 -6.35 -0.38 -32.51
C GLU A 262 -5.15 0.50 -32.17
N LYS A 263 -3.94 -0.05 -32.28
CA LYS A 263 -2.73 0.75 -32.21
C LYS A 263 -2.70 1.72 -33.40
N THR A 264 -2.94 2.99 -33.15
CA THR A 264 -2.67 4.04 -34.14
C THR A 264 -1.15 4.02 -34.39
N HIS A 265 -0.74 3.69 -35.63
CA HIS A 265 0.62 3.90 -36.08
C HIS A 265 0.85 5.41 -36.14
N VAL A 266 1.35 6.01 -35.06
CA VAL A 266 1.95 7.34 -35.14
C VAL A 266 3.20 7.16 -35.99
N LYS A 267 3.11 7.56 -37.28
CA LYS A 267 4.29 7.75 -38.13
C LYS A 267 5.17 8.75 -37.38
N GLN A 268 6.37 8.31 -37.03
CA GLN A 268 7.45 9.16 -36.54
C GLN A 268 7.83 10.22 -37.55
#